data_9bf0a6bf4b0645f99db594dc4017db76
#
_entry.id   9bf0a6bf4b0645f99db594dc4017db76
#
_cell.length_a   1.000
_cell.length_b   1.000
_cell.length_c   1.000
_cell.angle_alpha   90.00
_cell.angle_beta   90.00
_cell.angle_gamma   90.00
#
_symmetry.space_group_name_H-M   'P 1'
#
loop_
_entity.id
_entity.type
_entity.pdbx_description
1 polymer ?
#
loop_
_entity_poly.entity_id
_entity_poly.type
_entity_poly.pdbx_seq_one_letter_code
_entity_poly.pdbx_strand_id
1 'polypeptide(L)'
;RAILDGTVFRAPIVVKGIEPCVKNWKKPITIARHAYGDVYKGTEMKIPGPGKAELVYTAPDGTETRELIHNFDGAGIIQGMHNINASIESFARSCFNYALDTKQDLWFATKDTISKKYDHTFKDIFQEIFDAEYKEKFEKAGITYFYTLIDDAVARVIRSEGGYIWACKNYDGDVMSDMVSSAFGSLAMMTSVLVSPDGYYEYEAAHGTVQRHYYKHLKGEETSTNSVATIFAWTGALRKRGELDGNQELMDFADRLEKATIDTIEEGYMTKDLAMITTLPEVHVLNSEGFIKAIAERL
;
A
#
# COMPACT_ATOMS: atom_id res chain seq x y z
N ARG A 1 2.77 -4.06 -12.23
CA ARG A 1 3.46 -3.02 -11.44
C ARG A 1 4.73 -2.55 -12.14
N ALA A 2 5.70 -3.44 -12.41
CA ALA A 2 6.98 -3.06 -13.01
C ALA A 2 6.87 -2.39 -14.40
N ILE A 3 5.83 -2.67 -15.17
CA ILE A 3 5.59 -2.08 -16.50
C ILE A 3 5.04 -0.66 -16.36
N LEU A 4 4.18 -0.42 -15.36
CA LEU A 4 3.50 0.87 -15.17
C LEU A 4 4.34 1.87 -14.36
N ASP A 5 5.42 1.42 -13.72
CA ASP A 5 6.26 2.26 -12.83
C ASP A 5 5.42 3.13 -11.88
N GLY A 6 4.39 2.53 -11.27
CA GLY A 6 3.40 3.25 -10.49
C GLY A 6 3.68 3.27 -9.00
N THR A 7 2.87 4.06 -8.31
CA THR A 7 2.76 4.07 -6.86
C THR A 7 1.53 3.27 -6.43
N VAL A 8 1.70 2.37 -5.48
CA VAL A 8 0.59 1.60 -4.90
C VAL A 8 0.05 2.32 -3.67
N PHE A 9 -1.21 2.72 -3.72
CA PHE A 9 -1.93 3.30 -2.58
C PHE A 9 -2.83 2.23 -1.96
N ARG A 10 -2.62 1.96 -0.67
CA ARG A 10 -3.39 0.99 0.11
C ARG A 10 -4.06 1.67 1.29
N ALA A 11 -5.37 1.55 1.39
CA ALA A 11 -6.15 2.14 2.46
C ALA A 11 -7.09 1.11 3.09
N PRO A 12 -7.22 1.07 4.43
CA PRO A 12 -8.19 0.21 5.08
C PRO A 12 -9.61 0.70 4.79
N ILE A 13 -10.52 -0.26 4.60
CA ILE A 13 -11.96 -0.04 4.55
C ILE A 13 -12.46 -0.06 5.99
N VAL A 14 -12.93 1.09 6.47
CA VAL A 14 -13.43 1.24 7.84
C VAL A 14 -14.93 1.01 7.87
N VAL A 15 -15.38 0.12 8.73
CA VAL A 15 -16.80 -0.17 8.96
C VAL A 15 -17.11 -0.16 10.45
N LYS A 16 -18.30 0.28 10.79
CA LYS A 16 -18.77 0.29 12.17
C LYS A 16 -18.88 -1.15 12.71
N GLY A 17 -18.42 -1.35 13.93
CA GLY A 17 -18.41 -2.67 14.56
C GLY A 17 -17.16 -3.50 14.28
N ILE A 18 -16.23 -3.00 13.42
CA ILE A 18 -14.88 -3.55 13.28
C ILE A 18 -13.91 -2.48 13.81
N GLU A 19 -13.50 -2.63 15.05
CA GLU A 19 -12.67 -1.62 15.72
C GLU A 19 -11.18 -1.88 15.47
N PRO A 20 -10.39 -0.82 15.21
CA PRO A 20 -8.95 -0.96 15.12
C PRO A 20 -8.32 -1.48 16.42
N CYS A 21 -7.30 -2.33 16.31
CA CYS A 21 -6.51 -2.76 17.47
C CYS A 21 -5.82 -1.59 18.17
N VAL A 22 -5.52 -0.53 17.43
CA VAL A 22 -4.95 0.71 17.96
C VAL A 22 -6.08 1.69 18.27
N LYS A 23 -6.39 1.86 19.54
CA LYS A 23 -7.54 2.65 20.02
C LYS A 23 -7.56 4.11 19.56
N ASN A 24 -6.39 4.68 19.24
CA ASN A 24 -6.28 6.06 18.79
C ASN A 24 -6.69 6.25 17.32
N TRP A 25 -6.62 5.21 16.51
CA TRP A 25 -6.93 5.32 15.07
C TRP A 25 -8.43 5.52 14.87
N LYS A 26 -8.79 6.72 14.37
CA LYS A 26 -10.16 7.15 14.11
C LYS A 26 -10.44 7.31 12.61
N LYS A 27 -9.38 7.45 11.82
CA LYS A 27 -9.45 7.70 10.39
C LYS A 27 -8.51 6.73 9.66
N PRO A 28 -8.82 6.35 8.41
CA PRO A 28 -7.94 5.50 7.62
C PRO A 28 -6.53 6.08 7.51
N ILE A 29 -5.52 5.21 7.53
CA ILE A 29 -4.14 5.54 7.23
C ILE A 29 -3.84 4.92 5.88
N THR A 30 -3.57 5.76 4.88
CA THR A 30 -3.23 5.31 3.54
C THR A 30 -1.74 5.11 3.42
N ILE A 31 -1.30 3.91 3.03
CA ILE A 31 0.11 3.66 2.71
C ILE A 31 0.33 3.88 1.22
N ALA A 32 1.24 4.79 0.87
CA ALA A 32 1.74 4.97 -0.49
C ALA A 32 3.07 4.20 -0.62
N ARG A 33 3.04 3.11 -1.38
CA ARG A 33 4.18 2.23 -1.58
C ARG A 33 4.84 2.50 -2.93
N HIS A 34 6.15 2.76 -2.95
CA HIS A 34 6.93 2.79 -4.18
C HIS A 34 6.93 1.39 -4.84
N ALA A 35 6.54 1.30 -6.12
CA ALA A 35 6.38 -0.01 -6.77
C ALA A 35 7.64 -0.51 -7.47
N TYR A 36 8.79 0.15 -7.28
CA TYR A 36 10.05 -0.18 -7.95
C TYR A 36 11.21 -0.34 -6.95
N GLY A 37 12.25 -1.10 -7.35
CA GLY A 37 13.53 -1.16 -6.65
C GLY A 37 13.52 -1.94 -5.35
N ASP A 38 14.47 -1.57 -4.47
CA ASP A 38 14.73 -2.22 -3.18
C ASP A 38 15.01 -3.72 -3.33
N VAL A 39 14.67 -4.53 -2.35
CA VAL A 39 14.87 -5.98 -2.35
C VAL A 39 14.10 -6.71 -3.45
N TYR A 40 13.03 -6.11 -4.00
CA TYR A 40 12.22 -6.69 -5.10
C TYR A 40 12.93 -6.66 -6.46
N LYS A 41 14.00 -5.89 -6.59
CA LYS A 41 14.91 -5.82 -7.75
C LYS A 41 16.35 -6.14 -7.34
N GLY A 42 16.52 -6.84 -6.22
CA GLY A 42 17.81 -7.22 -5.68
C GLY A 42 18.47 -8.36 -6.45
N THR A 43 19.79 -8.41 -6.37
CA THR A 43 20.63 -9.52 -6.81
C THR A 43 21.34 -10.12 -5.61
N GLU A 44 21.33 -11.43 -5.49
CA GLU A 44 21.90 -12.14 -4.34
C GLU A 44 23.00 -13.11 -4.77
N MET A 45 23.98 -13.30 -3.90
CA MET A 45 25.06 -14.26 -4.12
C MET A 45 25.43 -14.96 -2.79
N LYS A 46 25.56 -16.29 -2.85
CA LYS A 46 26.17 -17.07 -1.77
C LYS A 46 27.68 -17.00 -1.89
N ILE A 47 28.36 -16.71 -0.80
CA ILE A 47 29.81 -16.71 -0.68
C ILE A 47 30.24 -18.08 -0.13
N PRO A 48 31.02 -18.87 -0.89
CA PRO A 48 31.34 -20.25 -0.48
C PRO A 48 32.42 -20.35 0.60
N GLY A 49 33.25 -19.32 0.81
CA GLY A 49 34.37 -19.34 1.73
C GLY A 49 35.07 -17.97 1.80
N PRO A 50 36.30 -17.94 2.35
CA PRO A 50 37.06 -16.72 2.48
C PRO A 50 37.26 -15.99 1.17
N GLY A 51 37.19 -14.66 1.18
CA GLY A 51 37.34 -13.84 -0.02
C GLY A 51 36.85 -12.41 0.15
N LYS A 52 37.05 -11.61 -0.87
CA LYS A 52 36.68 -10.19 -0.91
C LYS A 52 35.43 -9.98 -1.77
N ALA A 53 34.46 -9.25 -1.28
CA ALA A 53 33.29 -8.80 -2.02
C ALA A 53 33.30 -7.28 -2.22
N GLU A 54 33.04 -6.82 -3.43
CA GLU A 54 33.02 -5.40 -3.81
C GLU A 54 31.75 -5.07 -4.59
N LEU A 55 31.25 -3.85 -4.41
CA LEU A 55 30.29 -3.22 -5.30
C LEU A 55 31.07 -2.48 -6.40
N VAL A 56 30.80 -2.77 -7.67
CA VAL A 56 31.49 -2.21 -8.80
C VAL A 56 30.48 -1.52 -9.74
N TYR A 57 30.77 -0.27 -10.08
CA TYR A 57 30.09 0.43 -11.15
C TYR A 57 31.08 0.68 -12.29
N THR A 58 30.73 0.28 -13.49
CA THR A 58 31.54 0.52 -14.69
C THR A 58 30.78 1.51 -15.59
N ALA A 59 31.36 2.68 -15.80
CA ALA A 59 30.85 3.73 -16.69
C ALA A 59 30.98 3.32 -18.18
N PRO A 60 30.25 3.96 -19.12
CA PRO A 60 30.34 3.66 -20.55
C PRO A 60 31.74 3.84 -21.15
N ASP A 61 32.58 4.69 -20.59
CA ASP A 61 33.98 4.91 -20.99
C ASP A 61 34.95 3.86 -20.41
N GLY A 62 34.44 2.87 -19.65
CA GLY A 62 35.22 1.84 -18.98
C GLY A 62 35.79 2.24 -17.62
N THR A 63 35.56 3.45 -17.14
CA THR A 63 35.98 3.89 -15.79
C THR A 63 35.20 3.10 -14.73
N GLU A 64 35.93 2.58 -13.74
CA GLU A 64 35.34 1.80 -12.65
C GLU A 64 35.40 2.54 -11.31
N THR A 65 34.31 2.51 -10.59
CA THR A 65 34.24 2.90 -9.18
C THR A 65 33.97 1.65 -8.34
N ARG A 66 34.77 1.43 -7.30
CA ARG A 66 34.71 0.25 -6.46
C ARG A 66 34.54 0.62 -5.00
N GLU A 67 33.61 -0.06 -4.32
CA GLU A 67 33.39 0.08 -2.88
C GLU A 67 33.47 -1.30 -2.24
N LEU A 68 34.29 -1.47 -1.20
CA LEU A 68 34.37 -2.70 -0.46
C LEU A 68 33.08 -2.97 0.29
N ILE A 69 32.45 -4.13 0.03
CA ILE A 69 31.33 -4.61 0.83
C ILE A 69 31.87 -5.27 2.10
N HIS A 70 32.69 -6.34 1.94
CA HIS A 70 33.25 -7.09 3.08
C HIS A 70 34.39 -8.00 2.66
N ASN A 71 35.31 -8.24 3.60
CA ASN A 71 36.30 -9.32 3.52
C ASN A 71 35.78 -10.50 4.36
N PHE A 72 35.40 -11.56 3.68
CA PHE A 72 34.86 -12.76 4.32
C PHE A 72 35.99 -13.66 4.80
N ASP A 73 35.92 -14.12 6.06
CA ASP A 73 36.80 -15.13 6.63
C ASP A 73 36.24 -16.55 6.45
N GLY A 74 34.96 -16.67 6.03
CA GLY A 74 34.26 -17.92 5.80
C GLY A 74 33.08 -17.75 4.85
N ALA A 75 32.20 -18.71 4.82
CA ALA A 75 30.98 -18.66 3.99
C ALA A 75 30.01 -17.56 4.48
N GLY A 76 29.27 -16.99 3.53
CA GLY A 76 28.30 -15.92 3.81
C GLY A 76 27.34 -15.69 2.67
N ILE A 77 26.65 -14.55 2.70
CA ILE A 77 25.77 -14.06 1.66
C ILE A 77 25.97 -12.57 1.43
N ILE A 78 25.74 -12.12 0.22
CA ILE A 78 25.62 -10.69 -0.12
C ILE A 78 24.36 -10.45 -0.93
N GLN A 79 23.83 -9.24 -0.79
CA GLN A 79 22.70 -8.75 -1.60
C GLN A 79 23.00 -7.33 -2.08
N GLY A 80 22.74 -7.07 -3.35
CA GLY A 80 22.77 -5.74 -3.94
C GLY A 80 21.36 -5.33 -4.36
N MET A 81 21.00 -4.09 -4.11
CA MET A 81 19.74 -3.49 -4.55
C MET A 81 19.99 -2.13 -5.21
N HIS A 82 19.06 -1.66 -6.02
CA HIS A 82 19.18 -0.37 -6.69
C HIS A 82 17.84 0.36 -6.76
N ASN A 83 17.93 1.63 -7.09
CA ASN A 83 16.82 2.45 -7.52
C ASN A 83 17.28 3.42 -8.61
N ILE A 84 16.36 4.08 -9.28
CA ILE A 84 16.64 5.09 -10.30
C ILE A 84 15.92 6.39 -9.96
N ASN A 85 16.59 7.52 -10.13
CA ASN A 85 16.07 8.83 -9.76
C ASN A 85 14.72 9.13 -10.43
N ALA A 86 14.57 8.82 -11.71
CA ALA A 86 13.31 9.04 -12.44
C ALA A 86 12.11 8.31 -11.80
N SER A 87 12.32 7.08 -11.28
CA SER A 87 11.26 6.34 -10.57
C SER A 87 10.97 6.93 -9.19
N ILE A 88 11.99 7.41 -8.48
CA ILE A 88 11.81 8.11 -7.20
C ILE A 88 11.05 9.43 -7.39
N GLU A 89 11.37 10.19 -8.44
CA GLU A 89 10.66 11.42 -8.79
C GLU A 89 9.20 11.17 -9.15
N SER A 90 8.94 10.13 -9.96
CA SER A 90 7.59 9.68 -10.30
C SER A 90 6.79 9.31 -9.03
N PHE A 91 7.41 8.56 -8.12
CA PHE A 91 6.82 8.21 -6.84
C PHE A 91 6.49 9.44 -5.99
N ALA A 92 7.42 10.39 -5.88
CA ALA A 92 7.20 11.63 -5.14
C ALA A 92 6.01 12.42 -5.69
N ARG A 93 5.98 12.66 -7.02
CA ARG A 93 4.87 13.39 -7.66
C ARG A 93 3.53 12.69 -7.51
N SER A 94 3.51 11.35 -7.63
CA SER A 94 2.28 10.56 -7.38
C SER A 94 1.77 10.75 -5.95
N CYS A 95 2.65 10.71 -4.96
CA CYS A 95 2.29 10.92 -3.55
C CYS A 95 1.74 12.34 -3.32
N PHE A 96 2.42 13.37 -3.84
CA PHE A 96 1.97 14.75 -3.69
C PHE A 96 0.65 15.03 -4.40
N ASN A 97 0.45 14.52 -5.61
CA ASN A 97 -0.80 14.67 -6.33
C ASN A 97 -1.95 13.98 -5.58
N TYR A 98 -1.73 12.74 -5.13
CA TYR A 98 -2.75 12.00 -4.36
C TYR A 98 -3.11 12.70 -3.03
N ALA A 99 -2.12 13.30 -2.36
CA ALA A 99 -2.36 14.09 -1.16
C ALA A 99 -3.23 15.33 -1.42
N LEU A 100 -3.00 16.03 -2.53
CA LEU A 100 -3.82 17.18 -2.95
C LEU A 100 -5.24 16.75 -3.34
N ASP A 101 -5.40 15.66 -4.07
CA ASP A 101 -6.69 15.14 -4.52
C ASP A 101 -7.56 14.70 -3.33
N THR A 102 -6.95 14.04 -2.35
CA THR A 102 -7.64 13.54 -1.16
C THR A 102 -7.68 14.52 0.00
N LYS A 103 -6.97 15.66 -0.12
CA LYS A 103 -6.82 16.69 0.94
C LYS A 103 -6.30 16.10 2.25
N GLN A 104 -5.29 15.27 2.16
CA GLN A 104 -4.66 14.61 3.30
C GLN A 104 -3.21 15.06 3.45
N ASP A 105 -2.73 15.12 4.69
CA ASP A 105 -1.31 15.31 4.98
C ASP A 105 -0.50 14.15 4.38
N LEU A 106 0.73 14.42 3.98
CA LEU A 106 1.66 13.42 3.46
C LEU A 106 2.86 13.28 4.40
N TRP A 107 3.04 12.09 4.94
CA TRP A 107 4.24 11.69 5.66
C TRP A 107 5.13 10.87 4.76
N PHE A 108 6.43 11.14 4.76
CA PHE A 108 7.42 10.32 4.09
C PHE A 108 8.50 9.90 5.06
N ALA A 109 8.94 8.66 4.99
CA ALA A 109 9.92 8.13 5.93
C ALA A 109 10.94 7.20 5.27
N THR A 110 12.20 7.35 5.66
CA THR A 110 13.32 6.48 5.30
C THR A 110 14.28 6.32 6.48
N LYS A 111 15.38 5.61 6.31
CA LYS A 111 16.45 5.52 7.34
C LYS A 111 17.74 6.20 6.86
N ASP A 112 17.64 7.45 6.43
CA ASP A 112 18.75 8.21 5.83
C ASP A 112 19.95 8.44 6.76
N THR A 113 19.77 8.33 8.07
CA THR A 113 20.85 8.39 9.05
C THR A 113 21.78 7.17 9.00
N ILE A 114 21.29 6.04 8.49
CA ILE A 114 22.05 4.79 8.31
C ILE A 114 22.38 4.59 6.84
N SER A 115 21.37 4.61 5.97
CA SER A 115 21.52 4.50 4.51
C SER A 115 21.77 5.88 3.90
N LYS A 116 23.01 6.40 4.11
CA LYS A 116 23.38 7.78 3.83
C LYS A 116 23.45 8.17 2.35
N LYS A 117 23.45 7.21 1.46
CA LYS A 117 23.38 7.44 0.01
C LYS A 117 22.00 7.05 -0.52
N TYR A 118 21.59 5.81 -0.34
CA TYR A 118 20.37 5.26 -0.91
C TYR A 118 19.11 5.96 -0.36
N ASP A 119 18.89 5.92 0.95
CA ASP A 119 17.72 6.53 1.58
C ASP A 119 17.77 8.07 1.57
N HIS A 120 18.97 8.63 1.66
CA HIS A 120 19.17 10.08 1.60
C HIS A 120 18.79 10.64 0.22
N THR A 121 19.08 9.91 -0.86
CA THR A 121 18.64 10.30 -2.21
C THR A 121 17.12 10.38 -2.34
N PHE A 122 16.39 9.44 -1.75
CA PHE A 122 14.93 9.51 -1.70
C PHE A 122 14.43 10.76 -0.98
N LYS A 123 15.00 11.07 0.18
CA LYS A 123 14.68 12.26 0.96
C LYS A 123 14.91 13.54 0.18
N ASP A 124 16.09 13.66 -0.44
CA ASP A 124 16.48 14.87 -1.18
C ASP A 124 15.55 15.08 -2.39
N ILE A 125 15.29 14.05 -3.20
CA ILE A 125 14.39 14.14 -4.35
C ILE A 125 12.98 14.55 -3.92
N PHE A 126 12.43 13.94 -2.86
CA PHE A 126 11.13 14.34 -2.34
C PHE A 126 11.11 15.82 -1.91
N GLN A 127 12.14 16.26 -1.19
CA GLN A 127 12.22 17.65 -0.70
C GLN A 127 12.37 18.64 -1.85
N GLU A 128 13.25 18.37 -2.82
CA GLU A 128 13.46 19.22 -3.98
C GLU A 128 12.18 19.39 -4.80
N ILE A 129 11.46 18.30 -5.09
CA ILE A 129 10.20 18.34 -5.82
C ILE A 129 9.13 19.08 -5.01
N PHE A 130 9.05 18.83 -3.71
CA PHE A 130 8.09 19.53 -2.84
C PHE A 130 8.32 21.05 -2.89
N ASP A 131 9.54 21.49 -2.67
CA ASP A 131 9.87 22.92 -2.63
C ASP A 131 9.65 23.59 -3.98
N ALA A 132 9.97 22.91 -5.10
CA ALA A 132 9.86 23.46 -6.44
C ALA A 132 8.43 23.45 -7.01
N GLU A 133 7.63 22.42 -6.72
CA GLU A 133 6.38 22.17 -7.47
C GLU A 133 5.12 22.16 -6.60
N TYR A 134 5.21 21.84 -5.30
CA TYR A 134 4.06 21.49 -4.47
C TYR A 134 3.85 22.37 -3.24
N LYS A 135 4.84 23.02 -2.72
CA LYS A 135 4.77 23.81 -1.47
C LYS A 135 3.59 24.77 -1.43
N GLU A 136 3.48 25.64 -2.44
CA GLU A 136 2.36 26.60 -2.50
C GLU A 136 0.99 25.93 -2.65
N LYS A 137 0.94 24.77 -3.36
CA LYS A 137 -0.31 24.03 -3.55
C LYS A 137 -0.77 23.41 -2.23
N PHE A 138 0.15 22.86 -1.43
CA PHE A 138 -0.10 22.30 -0.12
C PHE A 138 -0.56 23.38 0.87
N GLU A 139 0.11 24.53 0.88
CA GLU A 139 -0.29 25.68 1.70
C GLU A 139 -1.72 26.14 1.35
N LYS A 140 -2.06 26.27 0.08
CA LYS A 140 -3.42 26.62 -0.37
C LYS A 140 -4.47 25.58 -0.04
N ALA A 141 -4.09 24.30 -0.05
CA ALA A 141 -4.98 23.18 0.31
C ALA A 141 -5.12 22.99 1.83
N GLY A 142 -4.28 23.64 2.64
CA GLY A 142 -4.26 23.48 4.09
C GLY A 142 -3.77 22.11 4.56
N ILE A 143 -2.89 21.47 3.78
CA ILE A 143 -2.27 20.17 4.09
C ILE A 143 -0.75 20.31 4.22
N THR A 144 -0.12 19.36 4.89
CA THR A 144 1.31 19.41 5.20
C THR A 144 2.07 18.24 4.58
N TYR A 145 3.34 18.48 4.25
CA TYR A 145 4.33 17.45 3.96
C TYR A 145 5.28 17.34 5.14
N PHE A 146 5.53 16.12 5.60
CA PHE A 146 6.37 15.85 6.76
C PHE A 146 7.31 14.67 6.49
N TYR A 147 8.62 14.92 6.60
CA TYR A 147 9.63 13.87 6.54
C TYR A 147 10.13 13.51 7.95
N THR A 148 10.32 12.20 8.19
CA THR A 148 10.96 11.71 9.42
C THR A 148 11.67 10.37 9.19
N LEU A 149 12.40 9.89 10.19
CA LEU A 149 12.99 8.55 10.17
C LEU A 149 11.89 7.49 10.29
N ILE A 150 12.09 6.35 9.61
CA ILE A 150 11.07 5.28 9.57
C ILE A 150 10.69 4.74 10.96
N ASP A 151 11.65 4.62 11.87
CA ASP A 151 11.40 4.21 13.26
C ASP A 151 10.62 5.26 14.06
N ASP A 152 10.89 6.55 13.85
CA ASP A 152 10.08 7.63 14.43
C ASP A 152 8.66 7.66 13.82
N ALA A 153 8.55 7.44 12.49
CA ALA A 153 7.25 7.33 11.83
C ALA A 153 6.39 6.22 12.45
N VAL A 154 6.94 5.03 12.65
CA VAL A 154 6.24 3.90 13.30
C VAL A 154 5.70 4.31 14.68
N ALA A 155 6.52 4.98 15.49
CA ALA A 155 6.11 5.43 16.83
C ALA A 155 5.00 6.50 16.76
N ARG A 156 5.07 7.40 15.78
CA ARG A 156 4.05 8.46 15.57
C ARG A 156 2.73 7.88 15.05
N VAL A 157 2.80 6.95 14.09
CA VAL A 157 1.63 6.28 13.50
C VAL A 157 0.79 5.63 14.58
N ILE A 158 1.40 4.87 15.50
CA ILE A 158 0.70 4.21 16.62
C ILE A 158 -0.01 5.23 17.55
N ARG A 159 0.54 6.42 17.70
CA ARG A 159 -0.01 7.47 18.57
C ARG A 159 -0.98 8.43 17.87
N SER A 160 -1.05 8.38 16.54
CA SER A 160 -1.86 9.25 15.72
C SER A 160 -3.34 8.88 15.76
N GLU A 161 -4.18 9.78 15.27
CA GLU A 161 -5.60 9.49 14.98
C GLU A 161 -5.83 8.93 13.59
N GLY A 162 -4.80 8.87 12.73
CA GLY A 162 -4.90 8.56 11.31
C GLY A 162 -5.32 9.75 10.44
N GLY A 163 -5.78 9.46 9.21
CA GLY A 163 -6.29 10.50 8.29
C GLY A 163 -5.20 11.16 7.43
N TYR A 164 -4.10 10.48 7.20
CA TYR A 164 -2.98 10.95 6.37
C TYR A 164 -2.47 9.83 5.46
N ILE A 165 -1.63 10.21 4.52
CA ILE A 165 -0.91 9.30 3.64
C ILE A 165 0.50 9.12 4.22
N TRP A 166 0.94 7.87 4.33
CA TRP A 166 2.30 7.52 4.71
C TRP A 166 3.03 6.89 3.53
N ALA A 167 3.92 7.67 2.91
CA ALA A 167 4.75 7.23 1.80
C ALA A 167 5.97 6.45 2.31
N CYS A 168 6.21 5.30 1.71
CA CYS A 168 7.25 4.36 2.07
C CYS A 168 7.95 3.81 0.82
N LYS A 169 9.23 3.50 0.92
CA LYS A 169 9.93 2.70 -0.08
C LYS A 169 9.26 1.34 -0.29
N ASN A 170 9.64 0.62 -1.34
CA ASN A 170 8.95 -0.58 -1.78
C ASN A 170 8.78 -1.62 -0.64
N TYR A 171 9.86 -2.05 0.01
CA TYR A 171 9.80 -3.04 1.08
C TYR A 171 9.12 -2.51 2.34
N ASP A 172 9.49 -1.29 2.76
CA ASP A 172 8.88 -0.65 3.93
C ASP A 172 7.37 -0.51 3.73
N GLY A 173 6.93 -0.11 2.54
CA GLY A 173 5.51 0.05 2.19
C GLY A 173 4.75 -1.27 2.14
N ASP A 174 5.39 -2.37 1.72
CA ASP A 174 4.79 -3.70 1.75
C ASP A 174 4.47 -4.13 3.18
N VAL A 175 5.48 -4.07 4.05
CA VAL A 175 5.34 -4.48 5.45
C VAL A 175 4.39 -3.55 6.22
N MET A 176 4.52 -2.24 6.03
CA MET A 176 3.68 -1.26 6.76
C MET A 176 2.23 -1.28 6.31
N SER A 177 1.94 -1.52 5.02
CA SER A 177 0.56 -1.65 4.57
C SER A 177 -0.15 -2.86 5.18
N ASP A 178 0.54 -4.00 5.29
CA ASP A 178 -0.02 -5.19 5.91
C ASP A 178 -0.22 -5.00 7.42
N MET A 179 0.73 -4.35 8.09
CA MET A 179 0.62 -4.01 9.52
C MET A 179 -0.60 -3.11 9.78
N VAL A 180 -0.72 -2.01 9.04
CA VAL A 180 -1.82 -1.04 9.19
C VAL A 180 -3.16 -1.71 8.91
N SER A 181 -3.26 -2.46 7.82
CA SER A 181 -4.49 -3.15 7.44
C SER A 181 -4.92 -4.18 8.47
N SER A 182 -3.97 -4.99 8.96
CA SER A 182 -4.24 -5.98 10.01
C SER A 182 -4.72 -5.31 11.30
N ALA A 183 -4.13 -4.16 11.64
CA ALA A 183 -4.53 -3.42 12.84
C ALA A 183 -5.87 -2.69 12.70
N PHE A 184 -6.34 -2.40 11.47
CA PHE A 184 -7.70 -1.93 11.20
C PHE A 184 -8.74 -3.07 11.15
N GLY A 185 -8.31 -4.34 11.22
CA GLY A 185 -9.21 -5.47 11.35
C GLY A 185 -8.84 -6.67 10.47
N SER A 186 -8.70 -6.50 9.16
CA SER A 186 -8.42 -7.61 8.23
C SER A 186 -7.75 -7.12 6.95
N LEU A 187 -6.80 -7.91 6.44
CA LEU A 187 -6.21 -7.69 5.10
C LEU A 187 -7.27 -7.72 3.99
N ALA A 188 -8.36 -8.46 4.19
CA ALA A 188 -9.50 -8.49 3.26
C ALA A 188 -10.35 -7.20 3.28
N MET A 189 -10.03 -6.27 4.17
CA MET A 189 -10.65 -4.95 4.30
C MET A 189 -9.70 -3.84 3.85
N MET A 190 -8.86 -4.09 2.85
CA MET A 190 -7.91 -3.11 2.32
C MET A 190 -8.08 -2.93 0.81
N THR A 191 -8.27 -1.67 0.40
CA THR A 191 -8.20 -1.30 -1.03
C THR A 191 -6.75 -1.24 -1.48
N SER A 192 -6.50 -1.50 -2.76
CA SER A 192 -5.21 -1.33 -3.39
C SER A 192 -5.39 -0.77 -4.80
N VAL A 193 -4.76 0.36 -5.06
CA VAL A 193 -4.73 0.97 -6.38
C VAL A 193 -3.30 1.34 -6.74
N LEU A 194 -2.85 0.92 -7.92
CA LEU A 194 -1.61 1.38 -8.51
C LEU A 194 -1.92 2.50 -9.49
N VAL A 195 -1.22 3.62 -9.33
CA VAL A 195 -1.32 4.79 -10.20
C VAL A 195 0.02 5.00 -10.88
N SER A 196 0.04 4.96 -12.22
CA SER A 196 1.25 5.24 -13.00
C SER A 196 1.49 6.75 -13.15
N PRO A 197 2.71 7.19 -13.44
CA PRO A 197 3.00 8.60 -13.73
C PRO A 197 2.25 9.12 -14.95
N ASP A 198 1.85 8.24 -15.87
CA ASP A 198 1.10 8.57 -17.09
C ASP A 198 -0.43 8.56 -16.88
N GLY A 199 -0.90 8.36 -15.64
CA GLY A 199 -2.32 8.38 -15.30
C GLY A 199 -3.07 7.08 -15.60
N TYR A 200 -2.38 5.95 -15.72
CA TYR A 200 -3.01 4.64 -15.74
C TYR A 200 -3.27 4.13 -14.34
N TYR A 201 -4.39 3.44 -14.17
CA TYR A 201 -4.83 2.90 -12.89
C TYR A 201 -4.99 1.39 -12.96
N GLU A 202 -4.47 0.67 -11.98
CA GLU A 202 -4.70 -0.76 -11.76
C GLU A 202 -5.32 -0.94 -10.37
N TYR A 203 -6.49 -1.57 -10.32
CA TYR A 203 -7.18 -1.86 -9.06
C TYR A 203 -7.06 -3.35 -8.74
N GLU A 204 -6.68 -3.67 -7.53
CA GLU A 204 -6.52 -5.05 -7.07
C GLU A 204 -7.04 -5.23 -5.64
N ALA A 205 -7.34 -6.46 -5.25
CA ALA A 205 -7.44 -6.82 -3.85
C ALA A 205 -6.04 -6.89 -3.24
N ALA A 206 -5.84 -6.28 -2.09
CA ALA A 206 -4.51 -6.18 -1.48
C ALA A 206 -3.99 -7.49 -0.88
N HIS A 207 -4.76 -8.56 -0.94
CA HIS A 207 -4.42 -9.88 -0.41
C HIS A 207 -4.09 -10.89 -1.52
N GLY A 208 -3.54 -12.04 -1.15
CA GLY A 208 -3.22 -13.14 -2.07
C GLY A 208 -4.47 -13.89 -2.59
N THR A 209 -4.23 -14.92 -3.39
CA THR A 209 -5.25 -15.67 -4.13
C THR A 209 -6.13 -16.60 -3.30
N VAL A 210 -5.94 -16.69 -1.99
CA VAL A 210 -6.73 -17.50 -1.05
C VAL A 210 -6.88 -18.98 -1.49
N GLN A 211 -5.80 -19.55 -2.06
CA GLN A 211 -5.79 -20.91 -2.65
C GLN A 211 -6.37 -21.99 -1.75
N ARG A 212 -6.18 -21.88 -0.43
CA ARG A 212 -6.72 -22.85 0.53
C ARG A 212 -8.24 -22.92 0.47
N HIS A 213 -8.95 -21.81 0.32
CA HIS A 213 -10.41 -21.78 0.17
C HIS A 213 -10.82 -22.29 -1.20
N TYR A 214 -10.08 -21.98 -2.26
CA TYR A 214 -10.33 -22.50 -3.60
C TYR A 214 -10.25 -24.03 -3.64
N TYR A 215 -9.22 -24.64 -3.04
CA TYR A 215 -9.11 -26.09 -2.97
C TYR A 215 -10.21 -26.76 -2.12
N LYS A 216 -10.70 -26.10 -1.11
CA LYS A 216 -11.88 -26.56 -0.36
C LYS A 216 -13.14 -26.54 -1.24
N HIS A 217 -13.35 -25.43 -1.94
CA HIS A 217 -14.48 -25.28 -2.86
C HIS A 217 -14.47 -26.38 -3.94
N LEU A 218 -13.32 -26.71 -4.54
CA LEU A 218 -13.20 -27.80 -5.50
C LEU A 218 -13.58 -29.18 -4.94
N LYS A 219 -13.52 -29.36 -3.63
CA LYS A 219 -13.96 -30.58 -2.93
C LYS A 219 -15.43 -30.54 -2.51
N GLY A 220 -16.16 -29.49 -2.89
CA GLY A 220 -17.54 -29.28 -2.47
C GLY A 220 -17.70 -28.84 -1.01
N GLU A 221 -16.61 -28.43 -0.34
CA GLU A 221 -16.66 -27.90 1.02
C GLU A 221 -17.12 -26.45 1.02
N GLU A 222 -17.94 -26.09 2.00
CA GLU A 222 -18.36 -24.71 2.21
C GLU A 222 -17.19 -23.82 2.63
N THR A 223 -17.14 -22.61 2.09
CA THR A 223 -16.12 -21.61 2.43
C THR A 223 -16.77 -20.28 2.79
N SER A 224 -16.13 -19.54 3.71
CA SER A 224 -16.50 -18.17 4.07
C SER A 224 -15.32 -17.28 3.75
N THR A 225 -15.19 -16.91 2.46
CA THR A 225 -14.17 -16.01 1.95
C THR A 225 -14.70 -14.60 1.93
N ASN A 226 -13.99 -13.68 2.56
CA ASN A 226 -14.31 -12.27 2.53
C ASN A 226 -14.01 -11.69 1.13
N SER A 227 -15.02 -11.16 0.45
CA SER A 227 -14.92 -10.59 -0.90
C SER A 227 -14.85 -9.06 -0.91
N VAL A 228 -14.82 -8.39 0.24
CA VAL A 228 -14.89 -6.92 0.34
C VAL A 228 -13.79 -6.25 -0.46
N ALA A 229 -12.52 -6.62 -0.28
CA ALA A 229 -11.41 -6.02 -1.03
C ALA A 229 -11.56 -6.21 -2.55
N THR A 230 -12.09 -7.35 -3.00
CA THR A 230 -12.36 -7.61 -4.43
C THR A 230 -13.51 -6.75 -4.94
N ILE A 231 -14.59 -6.61 -4.18
CA ILE A 231 -15.71 -5.72 -4.52
C ILE A 231 -15.20 -4.29 -4.66
N PHE A 232 -14.42 -3.79 -3.70
CA PHE A 232 -13.88 -2.43 -3.74
C PHE A 232 -12.84 -2.22 -4.84
N ALA A 233 -12.12 -3.25 -5.25
CA ALA A 233 -11.28 -3.18 -6.46
C ALA A 233 -12.14 -2.96 -7.72
N TRP A 234 -13.24 -3.67 -7.87
CA TRP A 234 -14.17 -3.49 -8.98
C TRP A 234 -14.87 -2.14 -8.93
N THR A 235 -15.39 -1.69 -7.79
CA THR A 235 -16.07 -0.41 -7.67
C THR A 235 -15.12 0.77 -7.93
N GLY A 236 -13.88 0.69 -7.45
CA GLY A 236 -12.84 1.66 -7.76
C GLY A 236 -12.56 1.75 -9.27
N ALA A 237 -12.42 0.60 -9.95
CA ALA A 237 -12.20 0.54 -11.39
C ALA A 237 -13.42 1.06 -12.18
N LEU A 238 -14.64 0.72 -11.78
CA LEU A 238 -15.88 1.20 -12.40
C LEU A 238 -16.04 2.71 -12.24
N ARG A 239 -15.81 3.24 -11.05
CA ARG A 239 -15.83 4.69 -10.76
C ARG A 239 -14.82 5.41 -11.63
N LYS A 240 -13.58 4.93 -11.70
CA LYS A 240 -12.54 5.53 -12.53
C LYS A 240 -12.90 5.47 -14.02
N ARG A 241 -13.47 4.37 -14.48
CA ARG A 241 -13.97 4.26 -15.85
C ARG A 241 -15.11 5.24 -16.13
N GLY A 242 -16.04 5.39 -15.17
CA GLY A 242 -17.12 6.37 -15.23
C GLY A 242 -16.61 7.81 -15.33
N GLU A 243 -15.60 8.17 -14.54
CA GLU A 243 -14.93 9.48 -14.62
C GLU A 243 -14.34 9.72 -16.01
N LEU A 244 -13.60 8.76 -16.56
CA LEU A 244 -12.94 8.87 -17.86
C LEU A 244 -13.93 8.99 -19.02
N ASP A 245 -15.09 8.36 -18.92
CA ASP A 245 -16.13 8.35 -19.96
C ASP A 245 -17.21 9.41 -19.73
N GLY A 246 -17.20 10.12 -18.61
CA GLY A 246 -18.27 11.02 -18.20
C GLY A 246 -19.60 10.30 -17.92
N ASN A 247 -19.53 9.03 -17.48
CA ASN A 247 -20.70 8.19 -17.20
C ASN A 247 -21.05 8.23 -15.71
N GLN A 248 -21.99 9.11 -15.34
CA GLN A 248 -22.43 9.29 -13.97
C GLN A 248 -23.14 8.04 -13.42
N GLU A 249 -23.94 7.34 -14.23
CA GLU A 249 -24.68 6.15 -13.80
C GLU A 249 -23.73 5.04 -13.33
N LEU A 250 -22.58 4.90 -13.99
CA LEU A 250 -21.57 3.93 -13.62
C LEU A 250 -20.89 4.28 -12.29
N MET A 251 -20.63 5.56 -12.05
CA MET A 251 -20.09 6.03 -10.78
C MET A 251 -21.10 5.84 -9.65
N ASP A 252 -22.36 6.21 -9.85
CA ASP A 252 -23.43 6.03 -8.87
C ASP A 252 -23.67 4.56 -8.54
N PHE A 253 -23.55 3.67 -9.52
CA PHE A 253 -23.62 2.22 -9.28
C PHE A 253 -22.47 1.76 -8.37
N ALA A 254 -21.23 2.19 -8.65
CA ALA A 254 -20.10 1.86 -7.82
C ALA A 254 -20.28 2.31 -6.37
N ASP A 255 -20.78 3.53 -6.16
CA ASP A 255 -21.05 4.10 -4.83
C ASP A 255 -22.16 3.33 -4.09
N ARG A 256 -23.25 2.95 -4.80
CA ARG A 256 -24.31 2.12 -4.20
C ARG A 256 -23.79 0.74 -3.80
N LEU A 257 -22.95 0.10 -4.62
CA LEU A 257 -22.39 -1.23 -4.32
C LEU A 257 -21.45 -1.18 -3.10
N GLU A 258 -20.62 -0.15 -2.99
CA GLU A 258 -19.78 0.05 -1.80
C GLU A 258 -20.65 0.25 -0.56
N LYS A 259 -21.66 1.12 -0.66
CA LYS A 259 -22.60 1.37 0.43
C LYS A 259 -23.33 0.10 0.85
N ALA A 260 -23.88 -0.66 -0.08
CA ALA A 260 -24.58 -1.92 0.20
C ALA A 260 -23.64 -2.94 0.89
N THR A 261 -22.36 -2.97 0.48
CA THR A 261 -21.36 -3.85 1.12
C THR A 261 -21.08 -3.43 2.57
N ILE A 262 -20.91 -2.13 2.83
CA ILE A 262 -20.69 -1.59 4.18
C ILE A 262 -21.95 -1.83 5.06
N ASP A 263 -23.13 -1.45 4.57
CA ASP A 263 -24.39 -1.62 5.29
C ASP A 263 -24.62 -3.10 5.68
N THR A 264 -24.31 -4.04 4.77
CA THR A 264 -24.42 -5.47 5.06
C THR A 264 -23.60 -5.89 6.29
N ILE A 265 -22.35 -5.40 6.38
CA ILE A 265 -21.47 -5.72 7.52
C ILE A 265 -21.94 -5.00 8.79
N GLU A 266 -22.31 -3.71 8.69
CA GLU A 266 -22.75 -2.92 9.85
C GLU A 266 -24.08 -3.41 10.44
N GLU A 267 -24.91 -4.06 9.64
CA GLU A 267 -26.13 -4.76 10.09
C GLU A 267 -25.88 -6.18 10.66
N GLY A 268 -24.60 -6.59 10.76
CA GLY A 268 -24.20 -7.84 11.37
C GLY A 268 -24.11 -9.05 10.41
N TYR A 269 -24.33 -8.88 9.11
CA TYR A 269 -24.20 -9.95 8.11
C TYR A 269 -22.78 -9.96 7.54
N MET A 270 -21.97 -10.94 7.87
CA MET A 270 -20.56 -10.93 7.54
C MET A 270 -19.94 -12.32 7.40
N THR A 271 -18.77 -12.37 6.80
CA THR A 271 -17.95 -13.57 6.70
C THR A 271 -17.29 -13.92 8.03
N LYS A 272 -16.82 -15.15 8.16
CA LYS A 272 -16.30 -15.70 9.41
C LYS A 272 -15.12 -14.92 9.99
N ASP A 273 -14.22 -14.39 9.14
CA ASP A 273 -13.08 -13.59 9.56
C ASP A 273 -13.50 -12.29 10.27
N LEU A 274 -14.51 -11.60 9.75
CA LEU A 274 -15.06 -10.40 10.38
C LEU A 274 -15.87 -10.72 11.64
N ALA A 275 -16.61 -11.82 11.62
CA ALA A 275 -17.39 -12.28 12.78
C ALA A 275 -16.52 -12.59 14.01
N MET A 276 -15.25 -12.95 13.81
CA MET A 276 -14.31 -13.20 14.91
C MET A 276 -13.76 -11.93 15.58
N ILE A 277 -13.89 -10.77 14.94
CA ILE A 277 -13.27 -9.51 15.39
C ILE A 277 -14.29 -8.39 15.60
N THR A 278 -15.55 -8.61 15.21
CA THR A 278 -16.60 -7.59 15.35
C THR A 278 -16.99 -7.39 16.81
N THR A 279 -17.38 -6.14 17.11
CA THR A 279 -17.95 -5.72 18.41
C THR A 279 -19.48 -5.61 18.36
N LEU A 280 -20.11 -5.93 17.23
CA LEU A 280 -21.56 -5.90 17.10
C LEU A 280 -22.23 -6.95 18.00
N PRO A 281 -23.36 -6.61 18.64
CA PRO A 281 -24.04 -7.51 19.58
C PRO A 281 -24.76 -8.69 18.90
N GLU A 282 -25.13 -8.53 17.63
CA GLU A 282 -25.83 -9.54 16.84
C GLU A 282 -25.06 -9.77 15.53
N VAL A 283 -24.75 -11.04 15.22
CA VAL A 283 -23.91 -11.41 14.09
C VAL A 283 -24.48 -12.64 13.37
N HIS A 284 -24.66 -12.49 12.07
CA HIS A 284 -25.06 -13.54 11.14
C HIS A 284 -23.85 -13.94 10.30
N VAL A 285 -23.22 -15.07 10.64
CA VAL A 285 -22.06 -15.58 9.91
C VAL A 285 -22.49 -16.20 8.59
N LEU A 286 -21.99 -15.66 7.49
CA LEU A 286 -22.33 -16.10 6.14
C LEU A 286 -21.15 -16.82 5.47
N ASN A 287 -21.48 -17.78 4.60
CA ASN A 287 -20.51 -18.29 3.62
C ASN A 287 -20.32 -17.29 2.49
N SER A 288 -19.38 -17.58 1.57
CA SER A 288 -19.02 -16.66 0.48
C SER A 288 -20.22 -16.29 -0.40
N GLU A 289 -21.06 -17.26 -0.76
CA GLU A 289 -22.24 -17.04 -1.59
C GLU A 289 -23.32 -16.26 -0.84
N GLY A 290 -23.60 -16.61 0.39
CA GLY A 290 -24.58 -15.94 1.25
C GLY A 290 -24.23 -14.48 1.48
N PHE A 291 -22.92 -14.18 1.66
CA PHE A 291 -22.45 -12.78 1.83
C PHE A 291 -22.69 -11.94 0.56
N ILE A 292 -22.37 -12.48 -0.63
CA ILE A 292 -22.62 -11.79 -1.90
C ILE A 292 -24.13 -11.58 -2.12
N LYS A 293 -24.96 -12.57 -1.81
CA LYS A 293 -26.44 -12.46 -1.90
C LYS A 293 -26.97 -11.36 -0.96
N ALA A 294 -26.51 -11.33 0.28
CA ALA A 294 -26.92 -10.32 1.25
C ALA A 294 -26.56 -8.88 0.79
N ILE A 295 -25.42 -8.70 0.12
CA ILE A 295 -25.05 -7.42 -0.50
C ILE A 295 -25.99 -7.10 -1.66
N ALA A 296 -26.27 -8.07 -2.54
CA ALA A 296 -27.12 -7.87 -3.71
C ALA A 296 -28.58 -7.50 -3.34
N GLU A 297 -29.08 -7.99 -2.20
CA GLU A 297 -30.42 -7.65 -1.67
C GLU A 297 -30.53 -6.19 -1.20
N ARG A 298 -29.38 -5.52 -0.95
CA ARG A 298 -29.29 -4.13 -0.50
C ARG A 298 -28.90 -3.14 -1.62
N LEU A 299 -28.58 -3.65 -2.79
CA LEU A 299 -28.16 -2.85 -3.96
C LEU A 299 -29.36 -2.26 -4.72
#